data_82918105e38c32b359e55987e246fb8e
#
_entry.id   82918105e38c32b359e55987e246fb8e
#
_cell.length_a   1.000
_cell.length_b   1.000
_cell.length_c   1.000
_cell.angle_alpha   90.00
_cell.angle_beta   90.00
_cell.angle_gamma   90.00
#
_symmetry.space_group_name_H-M   'P 1'
#
loop_
_entity.id
_entity.type
_entity.pdbx_description
1 polymer ?
#
loop_
_entity_poly.entity_id
_entity_poly.type
_entity_poly.pdbx_seq_one_letter_code
_entity_poly.pdbx_strand_id
1 'polypeptide(L)'
;MKSLRHSILLTALALVVTPCLVAAEEHDAIKPVPRQGGWMTRHQSFNKRVAQGNVDLVFIGDSITQGWEGGGKGVWARFYGKRNAVNLGIGGDRTQHVIWRLDHDNVKNISPQAAVVMIGTNNSGSNTPEQIAEGVAVIVKQLRTKLPETKVLLLAVFPRGTD
;
A
#
# COMPACT_ATOMS: atom_id res chain seq x y z
N MET A 1 57.81 -39.25 -47.09
CA MET A 1 56.37 -38.82 -47.13
C MET A 1 56.00 -38.29 -45.77
N LYS A 2 55.88 -36.92 -45.59
CA LYS A 2 55.52 -36.26 -44.31
C LYS A 2 54.07 -35.91 -44.37
N SER A 3 53.28 -36.51 -43.46
CA SER A 3 51.85 -36.26 -43.30
C SER A 3 51.65 -34.93 -42.54
N LEU A 4 51.01 -33.95 -43.17
CA LEU A 4 50.64 -32.65 -42.60
C LEU A 4 49.28 -32.80 -41.92
N ARG A 5 49.23 -32.80 -40.58
CA ARG A 5 48.00 -32.82 -39.80
C ARG A 5 47.53 -31.36 -39.64
N HIS A 6 46.39 -30.97 -40.26
CA HIS A 6 45.74 -29.71 -40.08
C HIS A 6 44.85 -29.77 -38.82
N SER A 7 45.26 -29.05 -37.79
CA SER A 7 44.41 -28.83 -36.59
C SER A 7 43.43 -27.67 -36.88
N ILE A 8 42.16 -27.99 -36.95
CA ILE A 8 41.09 -26.97 -37.03
C ILE A 8 40.79 -26.52 -35.60
N LEU A 9 41.10 -25.27 -35.28
CA LEU A 9 40.76 -24.63 -34.03
C LEU A 9 39.31 -24.09 -34.16
N LEU A 10 38.34 -24.75 -33.51
CA LEU A 10 36.98 -24.21 -33.38
C LEU A 10 36.96 -23.19 -32.25
N THR A 11 36.87 -21.90 -32.58
CA THR A 11 36.60 -20.82 -31.62
C THR A 11 35.12 -20.75 -31.37
N ALA A 12 34.66 -21.20 -30.19
CA ALA A 12 33.27 -21.03 -29.74
C ALA A 12 33.06 -19.59 -29.27
N LEU A 13 32.30 -18.82 -30.02
CA LEU A 13 31.86 -17.48 -29.62
C LEU A 13 30.70 -17.61 -28.62
N ALA A 14 30.98 -17.44 -27.34
CA ALA A 14 29.94 -17.40 -26.30
C ALA A 14 29.18 -16.06 -26.34
N LEU A 15 27.93 -16.12 -26.78
CA LEU A 15 27.05 -14.97 -26.76
C LEU A 15 26.60 -14.75 -25.29
N VAL A 16 27.18 -13.73 -24.63
CA VAL A 16 26.76 -13.32 -23.30
C VAL A 16 25.50 -12.47 -23.44
N VAL A 17 24.33 -13.08 -23.23
CA VAL A 17 23.06 -12.36 -23.11
C VAL A 17 23.00 -11.74 -21.72
N THR A 18 23.36 -10.47 -21.60
CA THR A 18 23.12 -9.69 -20.39
C THR A 18 21.62 -9.43 -20.26
N PRO A 19 20.95 -9.87 -19.17
CA PRO A 19 19.56 -9.48 -18.94
C PRO A 19 19.53 -7.96 -18.73
N CYS A 20 18.85 -7.25 -19.62
CA CYS A 20 18.51 -5.85 -19.43
C CYS A 20 17.50 -5.79 -18.27
N LEU A 21 17.97 -5.50 -17.07
CA LEU A 21 17.11 -5.11 -15.95
C LEU A 21 16.48 -3.76 -16.35
N VAL A 22 15.27 -3.82 -16.94
CA VAL A 22 14.44 -2.63 -17.06
C VAL A 22 14.09 -2.24 -15.62
N ALA A 23 14.75 -1.19 -15.11
CA ALA A 23 14.35 -0.58 -13.86
C ALA A 23 12.88 -0.19 -14.00
N ALA A 24 12.02 -0.70 -13.12
CA ALA A 24 10.61 -0.32 -13.12
C ALA A 24 10.54 1.21 -13.00
N GLU A 25 9.81 1.86 -13.91
CA GLU A 25 9.69 3.32 -13.91
C GLU A 25 9.05 3.76 -12.60
N GLU A 26 9.77 4.58 -11.85
CA GLU A 26 9.37 4.98 -10.52
C GLU A 26 8.21 5.99 -10.63
N HIS A 27 6.98 5.52 -10.42
CA HIS A 27 5.74 6.31 -10.52
C HIS A 27 5.29 6.84 -9.16
N ASP A 28 4.44 7.86 -9.13
CA ASP A 28 4.01 8.57 -7.91
C ASP A 28 3.18 7.70 -6.95
N ALA A 29 2.48 6.68 -7.43
CA ALA A 29 1.66 5.82 -6.58
C ALA A 29 2.45 5.05 -5.49
N ILE A 30 3.77 4.90 -5.66
CA ILE A 30 4.66 4.26 -4.67
C ILE A 30 5.56 5.26 -3.92
N LYS A 31 5.58 6.55 -4.32
CA LYS A 31 6.44 7.58 -3.69
C LYS A 31 5.76 8.17 -2.46
N PRO A 32 6.23 7.92 -1.23
CA PRO A 32 5.59 8.45 -0.03
C PRO A 32 5.55 9.99 -0.05
N VAL A 33 4.37 10.57 0.11
CA VAL A 33 4.22 12.01 0.16
C VAL A 33 3.12 12.43 1.13
N PRO A 34 3.36 13.43 2.01
CA PRO A 34 2.31 13.99 2.87
C PRO A 34 1.45 15.00 2.12
N ARG A 35 0.28 15.29 2.69
CA ARG A 35 -0.52 16.44 2.33
C ARG A 35 -0.52 17.45 3.48
N GLN A 36 -0.97 18.67 3.22
CA GLN A 36 -0.93 19.78 4.17
C GLN A 36 -2.31 20.09 4.76
N GLY A 37 -2.37 21.06 5.67
CA GLY A 37 -3.60 21.60 6.24
C GLY A 37 -4.40 20.58 7.05
N GLY A 38 -5.71 20.53 6.85
CA GLY A 38 -6.62 19.66 7.58
C GLY A 38 -6.29 18.17 7.48
N TRP A 39 -5.63 17.75 6.40
CA TRP A 39 -5.13 16.39 6.26
C TRP A 39 -4.08 16.06 7.33
N MET A 40 -3.09 16.94 7.52
CA MET A 40 -2.05 16.75 8.54
C MET A 40 -2.64 16.77 9.95
N THR A 41 -3.61 17.66 10.23
CA THR A 41 -4.32 17.69 11.49
C THR A 41 -5.04 16.36 11.77
N ARG A 42 -5.68 15.80 10.75
CA ARG A 42 -6.36 14.50 10.87
C ARG A 42 -5.37 13.36 11.07
N HIS A 43 -4.27 13.33 10.33
CA HIS A 43 -3.18 12.37 10.52
C HIS A 43 -2.65 12.40 11.98
N GLN A 44 -2.39 13.60 12.51
CA GLN A 44 -1.92 13.75 13.89
C GLN A 44 -2.97 13.30 14.92
N SER A 45 -4.27 13.47 14.64
CA SER A 45 -5.33 12.97 15.51
C SER A 45 -5.34 11.44 15.58
N PHE A 46 -5.04 10.78 14.47
CA PHE A 46 -4.88 9.32 14.44
C PHE A 46 -3.69 8.87 15.28
N ASN A 47 -2.54 9.54 15.15
CA ASN A 47 -1.37 9.22 15.95
C ASN A 47 -1.65 9.37 17.45
N LYS A 48 -2.39 10.41 17.85
CA LYS A 48 -2.85 10.58 19.24
C LYS A 48 -3.77 9.45 19.69
N ARG A 49 -4.70 9.00 18.83
CA ARG A 49 -5.60 7.87 19.16
C ARG A 49 -4.83 6.55 19.27
N VAL A 50 -3.95 6.30 18.33
CA VAL A 50 -3.12 5.07 18.31
C VAL A 50 -2.17 5.01 19.50
N ALA A 51 -1.58 6.13 19.90
CA ALA A 51 -0.70 6.22 21.05
C ALA A 51 -1.38 5.85 22.40
N GLN A 52 -2.71 5.90 22.47
CA GLN A 52 -3.48 5.44 23.64
C GLN A 52 -3.52 3.92 23.77
N GLY A 53 -3.09 3.20 22.73
CA GLY A 53 -3.18 1.74 22.68
C GLY A 53 -4.62 1.23 22.59
N ASN A 54 -4.80 -0.03 22.98
CA ASN A 54 -6.11 -0.70 22.95
C ASN A 54 -6.78 -0.61 21.57
N VAL A 55 -6.07 -1.10 20.55
CA VAL A 55 -6.52 -1.13 19.15
C VAL A 55 -6.52 -2.57 18.66
N ASP A 56 -7.71 -3.14 18.45
CA ASP A 56 -7.87 -4.53 18.01
C ASP A 56 -8.15 -4.63 16.51
N LEU A 57 -8.61 -3.53 15.89
CA LEU A 57 -8.99 -3.49 14.49
C LEU A 57 -8.68 -2.09 13.92
N VAL A 58 -8.03 -2.04 12.76
CA VAL A 58 -7.80 -0.78 12.04
C VAL A 58 -8.45 -0.82 10.66
N PHE A 59 -9.02 0.31 10.24
CA PHE A 59 -9.53 0.54 8.90
C PHE A 59 -8.69 1.61 8.23
N ILE A 60 -8.02 1.27 7.14
CA ILE A 60 -7.08 2.13 6.42
C ILE A 60 -7.63 2.41 5.03
N GLY A 61 -7.72 3.68 4.65
CA GLY A 61 -8.25 4.04 3.34
C GLY A 61 -8.46 5.54 3.16
N ASP A 62 -9.33 5.86 2.24
CA ASP A 62 -9.67 7.21 1.79
C ASP A 62 -11.03 7.72 2.34
N SER A 63 -11.76 8.53 1.54
CA SER A 63 -13.08 9.06 1.90
C SER A 63 -14.13 7.98 2.13
N ILE A 64 -14.03 6.83 1.48
CA ILE A 64 -14.97 5.72 1.65
C ILE A 64 -14.79 5.14 3.07
N THR A 65 -13.56 4.94 3.49
CA THR A 65 -13.25 4.54 4.87
C THR A 65 -13.59 5.64 5.88
N GLN A 66 -13.29 6.90 5.59
CA GLN A 66 -13.71 8.03 6.45
C GLN A 66 -15.21 8.10 6.62
N GLY A 67 -15.99 7.72 5.61
CA GLY A 67 -17.46 7.72 5.61
C GLY A 67 -18.11 6.93 6.75
N TRP A 68 -17.40 6.02 7.38
CA TRP A 68 -17.84 5.34 8.60
C TRP A 68 -18.09 6.30 9.78
N GLU A 69 -17.52 7.50 9.77
CA GLU A 69 -17.74 8.55 10.78
C GLU A 69 -18.99 9.40 10.49
N GLY A 70 -19.48 9.36 9.25
CA GLY A 70 -20.67 10.04 8.77
C GLY A 70 -21.85 9.09 8.54
N GLY A 71 -22.19 8.84 7.27
CA GLY A 71 -23.32 7.99 6.88
C GLY A 71 -23.23 6.54 7.41
N GLY A 72 -22.02 6.02 7.62
CA GLY A 72 -21.79 4.70 8.19
C GLY A 72 -21.83 4.63 9.71
N LYS A 73 -21.99 5.75 10.43
CA LYS A 73 -21.83 5.84 11.89
C LYS A 73 -22.69 4.86 12.69
N GLY A 74 -23.94 4.67 12.29
CA GLY A 74 -24.84 3.73 12.97
C GLY A 74 -24.39 2.28 12.83
N VAL A 75 -23.95 1.89 11.63
CA VAL A 75 -23.43 0.55 11.35
C VAL A 75 -22.11 0.35 12.08
N TRP A 76 -21.23 1.35 12.06
CA TRP A 76 -19.97 1.31 12.80
C TRP A 76 -20.19 1.07 14.29
N ALA A 77 -21.07 1.83 14.93
CA ALA A 77 -21.38 1.69 16.35
C ALA A 77 -21.89 0.29 16.68
N ARG A 78 -22.74 -0.28 15.82
CA ARG A 78 -23.35 -1.60 16.00
C ARG A 78 -22.32 -2.74 15.88
N PHE A 79 -21.43 -2.69 14.87
CA PHE A 79 -20.57 -3.83 14.52
C PHE A 79 -19.12 -3.66 14.99
N TYR A 80 -18.64 -2.44 15.12
CA TYR A 80 -17.22 -2.15 15.40
C TYR A 80 -16.98 -1.37 16.70
N GLY A 81 -18.01 -0.69 17.24
CA GLY A 81 -17.87 0.17 18.41
C GLY A 81 -17.35 -0.53 19.67
N LYS A 82 -17.61 -1.85 19.79
CA LYS A 82 -17.15 -2.66 20.94
C LYS A 82 -15.88 -3.46 20.62
N ARG A 83 -15.23 -3.22 19.48
CA ARG A 83 -14.07 -3.99 19.00
C ARG A 83 -12.77 -3.21 19.05
N ASN A 84 -12.71 -2.13 19.82
CA ASN A 84 -11.55 -1.22 19.83
C ASN A 84 -11.07 -0.86 18.41
N ALA A 85 -12.04 -0.68 17.51
CA ALA A 85 -11.76 -0.38 16.11
C ALA A 85 -11.37 1.09 15.94
N VAL A 86 -10.38 1.34 15.09
CA VAL A 86 -9.92 2.69 14.75
C VAL A 86 -10.07 2.93 13.25
N ASN A 87 -10.74 4.01 12.90
CA ASN A 87 -10.87 4.48 11.53
C ASN A 87 -9.70 5.40 11.18
N LEU A 88 -8.84 4.96 10.27
CA LEU A 88 -7.69 5.72 9.76
C LEU A 88 -7.94 6.21 8.32
N GLY A 89 -9.19 6.40 7.91
CA GLY A 89 -9.54 6.94 6.59
C GLY A 89 -9.38 8.45 6.50
N ILE A 90 -8.79 8.95 5.39
CA ILE A 90 -8.73 10.37 5.07
C ILE A 90 -9.22 10.62 3.65
N GLY A 91 -10.19 11.51 3.50
CA GLY A 91 -10.75 11.88 2.20
C GLY A 91 -9.70 12.33 1.19
N GLY A 92 -9.79 11.81 -0.03
CA GLY A 92 -8.88 12.11 -1.12
C GLY A 92 -7.51 11.43 -1.03
N ASP A 93 -7.28 10.53 -0.06
CA ASP A 93 -6.03 9.79 0.00
C ASP A 93 -5.85 8.89 -1.22
N ARG A 94 -4.62 8.87 -1.68
CA ARG A 94 -4.06 7.96 -2.67
C ARG A 94 -3.10 6.99 -2.00
N THR A 95 -2.63 5.98 -2.71
CA THR A 95 -1.67 4.99 -2.20
C THR A 95 -0.45 5.65 -1.57
N GLN A 96 0.18 6.61 -2.23
CA GLN A 96 1.36 7.34 -1.77
C GLN A 96 1.16 8.06 -0.42
N HIS A 97 -0.05 8.56 -0.15
CA HIS A 97 -0.37 9.22 1.11
C HIS A 97 -0.48 8.19 2.25
N VAL A 98 -1.10 7.04 1.99
CA VAL A 98 -1.18 5.93 2.96
C VAL A 98 0.21 5.38 3.25
N ILE A 99 1.05 5.16 2.23
CA ILE A 99 2.44 4.73 2.39
C ILE A 99 3.18 5.69 3.34
N TRP A 100 3.06 7.00 3.11
CA TRP A 100 3.66 8.00 3.98
C TRP A 100 3.15 7.93 5.41
N ARG A 101 1.83 7.83 5.60
CA ARG A 101 1.22 7.81 6.95
C ARG A 101 1.63 6.60 7.78
N LEU A 102 1.80 5.44 7.14
CA LEU A 102 2.26 4.23 7.81
C LEU A 102 3.69 4.36 8.33
N ASP A 103 4.54 5.14 7.68
CA ASP A 103 5.90 5.44 8.15
C ASP A 103 5.93 6.56 9.19
N HIS A 104 4.81 7.26 9.40
CA HIS A 104 4.68 8.39 10.31
C HIS A 104 3.65 8.13 11.42
N ASP A 105 3.86 7.06 12.14
CA ASP A 105 3.22 6.70 13.42
C ASP A 105 1.74 6.26 13.37
N ASN A 106 1.09 6.14 12.19
CA ASN A 106 -0.32 5.74 12.13
C ASN A 106 -0.61 4.32 12.67
N VAL A 107 0.42 3.49 12.80
CA VAL A 107 0.29 2.11 13.34
C VAL A 107 1.38 1.80 14.37
N LYS A 108 1.93 2.83 14.99
CA LYS A 108 3.04 2.70 15.92
C LYS A 108 2.59 2.14 17.26
N ASN A 109 3.32 1.14 17.76
CA ASN A 109 3.11 0.55 19.09
C ASN A 109 1.72 -0.04 19.32
N ILE A 110 1.06 -0.52 18.26
CA ILE A 110 -0.16 -1.30 18.34
C ILE A 110 0.04 -2.68 17.70
N SER A 111 -0.79 -3.64 18.11
CA SER A 111 -0.79 -4.99 17.54
C SER A 111 -2.24 -5.44 17.30
N PRO A 112 -2.94 -4.83 16.33
CA PRO A 112 -4.33 -5.17 16.06
C PRO A 112 -4.43 -6.60 15.52
N GLN A 113 -5.56 -7.26 15.78
CA GLN A 113 -5.84 -8.59 15.24
C GLN A 113 -6.06 -8.55 13.71
N ALA A 114 -6.62 -7.44 13.22
CA ALA A 114 -6.82 -7.26 11.79
C ALA A 114 -6.68 -5.81 11.32
N ALA A 115 -6.27 -5.65 10.07
CA ALA A 115 -6.25 -4.40 9.33
C ALA A 115 -7.09 -4.55 8.06
N VAL A 116 -8.12 -3.74 7.91
CA VAL A 116 -8.95 -3.67 6.68
C VAL A 116 -8.41 -2.54 5.83
N VAL A 117 -8.02 -2.84 4.60
CA VAL A 117 -7.42 -1.87 3.67
C VAL A 117 -8.30 -1.71 2.44
N MET A 118 -8.67 -0.48 2.13
CA MET A 118 -9.37 -0.11 0.90
C MET A 118 -8.85 1.24 0.41
N ILE A 119 -8.05 1.23 -0.66
CA ILE A 119 -7.35 2.39 -1.20
C ILE A 119 -7.07 2.22 -2.69
N GLY A 120 -6.94 3.32 -3.43
CA GLY A 120 -6.56 3.31 -4.83
C GLY A 120 -7.54 4.03 -5.75
N THR A 121 -8.80 4.22 -5.34
CA THR A 121 -9.80 4.88 -6.16
C THR A 121 -9.40 6.31 -6.59
N ASN A 122 -8.70 7.05 -5.72
CA ASN A 122 -8.25 8.42 -6.04
C ASN A 122 -6.99 8.46 -6.92
N ASN A 123 -6.34 7.32 -7.15
CA ASN A 123 -5.23 7.21 -8.09
C ASN A 123 -5.71 7.08 -9.54
N SER A 124 -6.94 6.62 -9.79
CA SER A 124 -7.44 6.26 -11.13
C SER A 124 -7.41 7.39 -12.17
N GLY A 125 -7.33 8.65 -11.73
CA GLY A 125 -7.19 9.80 -12.64
C GLY A 125 -5.75 10.09 -13.09
N SER A 126 -4.74 9.43 -12.54
CA SER A 126 -3.33 9.73 -12.79
C SER A 126 -2.41 8.51 -12.89
N ASN A 127 -2.88 7.34 -12.49
CA ASN A 127 -2.10 6.10 -12.49
C ASN A 127 -2.82 4.99 -13.23
N THR A 128 -2.04 4.08 -13.84
CA THR A 128 -2.59 2.86 -14.44
C THR A 128 -3.05 1.87 -13.36
N PRO A 129 -3.91 0.89 -13.68
CA PRO A 129 -4.29 -0.16 -12.73
C PRO A 129 -3.09 -0.89 -12.13
N GLU A 130 -2.04 -1.15 -12.92
CA GLU A 130 -0.81 -1.82 -12.48
C GLU A 130 -0.05 -0.97 -11.46
N GLN A 131 0.10 0.33 -11.72
CA GLN A 131 0.74 1.27 -10.80
C GLN A 131 -0.04 1.39 -9.48
N ILE A 132 -1.37 1.38 -9.55
CA ILE A 132 -2.22 1.37 -8.35
C ILE A 132 -2.01 0.07 -7.56
N ALA A 133 -1.99 -1.08 -8.26
CA ALA A 133 -1.74 -2.37 -7.63
C ALA A 133 -0.37 -2.43 -6.95
N GLU A 134 0.67 -1.86 -7.56
CA GLU A 134 2.00 -1.74 -6.95
C GLU A 134 1.96 -0.87 -5.68
N GLY A 135 1.28 0.27 -5.71
CA GLY A 135 1.09 1.11 -4.53
C GLY A 135 0.37 0.38 -3.39
N VAL A 136 -0.66 -0.39 -3.70
CA VAL A 136 -1.37 -1.25 -2.74
C VAL A 136 -0.45 -2.33 -2.19
N ALA A 137 0.36 -2.97 -3.05
CA ALA A 137 1.32 -3.99 -2.62
C ALA A 137 2.37 -3.43 -1.64
N VAL A 138 2.86 -2.21 -1.86
CA VAL A 138 3.76 -1.51 -0.93
C VAL A 138 3.08 -1.32 0.44
N ILE A 139 1.82 -0.87 0.48
CA ILE A 139 1.05 -0.69 1.71
C ILE A 139 0.91 -2.02 2.47
N VAL A 140 0.53 -3.09 1.78
CA VAL A 140 0.39 -4.42 2.39
C VAL A 140 1.73 -4.91 2.94
N LYS A 141 2.82 -4.72 2.20
CA LYS A 141 4.18 -5.07 2.65
C LYS A 141 4.58 -4.29 3.90
N GLN A 142 4.32 -2.97 3.94
CA GLN A 142 4.58 -2.15 5.14
C GLN A 142 3.79 -2.64 6.35
N LEU A 143 2.50 -2.94 6.18
CA LEU A 143 1.66 -3.46 7.25
C LEU A 143 2.18 -4.79 7.77
N ARG A 144 2.54 -5.73 6.90
CA ARG A 144 3.12 -7.02 7.30
C ARG A 144 4.47 -6.88 8.01
N THR A 145 5.25 -5.86 7.67
CA THR A 145 6.52 -5.58 8.35
C THR A 145 6.33 -4.93 9.72
N LYS A 146 5.41 -3.95 9.81
CA LYS A 146 5.17 -3.19 11.04
C LYS A 146 4.27 -3.91 12.03
N LEU A 147 3.38 -4.76 11.53
CA LEU A 147 2.34 -5.48 12.28
C LEU A 147 2.36 -6.97 11.87
N PRO A 148 3.42 -7.73 12.20
CA PRO A 148 3.64 -9.08 11.66
C PRO A 148 2.53 -10.08 12.01
N GLU A 149 1.88 -9.92 13.17
CA GLU A 149 0.80 -10.81 13.65
C GLU A 149 -0.59 -10.38 13.15
N THR A 150 -0.71 -9.20 12.54
CA THR A 150 -1.99 -8.64 12.08
C THR A 150 -2.45 -9.29 10.77
N LYS A 151 -3.68 -9.76 10.74
CA LYS A 151 -4.31 -10.25 9.50
C LYS A 151 -4.71 -9.07 8.64
N VAL A 152 -4.25 -9.01 7.40
CA VAL A 152 -4.60 -7.95 6.45
C VAL A 152 -5.75 -8.43 5.57
N LEU A 153 -6.88 -7.74 5.63
CA LEU A 153 -8.01 -7.89 4.70
C LEU A 153 -7.95 -6.76 3.69
N LEU A 154 -7.54 -7.09 2.47
CA LEU A 154 -7.55 -6.17 1.34
C LEU A 154 -8.90 -6.23 0.63
N LEU A 155 -9.60 -5.11 0.57
CA LEU A 155 -10.84 -4.97 -0.19
C LEU A 155 -10.53 -4.45 -1.60
N ALA A 156 -11.22 -4.97 -2.59
CA ALA A 156 -11.16 -4.46 -3.95
C ALA A 156 -11.66 -3.02 -4.02
N VAL A 157 -11.08 -2.22 -4.91
CA VAL A 157 -11.60 -0.89 -5.26
C VAL A 157 -12.94 -1.09 -5.98
N PHE A 158 -13.96 -0.37 -5.54
CA PHE A 158 -15.27 -0.43 -6.21
C PHE A 158 -15.21 0.15 -7.62
N PRO A 159 -15.94 -0.43 -8.57
CA PRO A 159 -16.10 0.16 -9.90
C PRO A 159 -16.54 1.63 -9.81
N ARG A 160 -16.01 2.46 -10.70
CA ARG A 160 -16.39 3.87 -10.85
C ARG A 160 -16.80 4.09 -12.30
N GLY A 161 -17.85 4.86 -12.50
CA GLY A 161 -18.38 5.16 -13.82
C GLY A 161 -19.84 4.70 -13.95
N THR A 162 -20.41 4.97 -15.11
CA THR A 162 -21.81 4.68 -15.46
C THR A 162 -21.91 3.55 -16.49
N ASP A 163 -20.91 2.70 -16.58
CA ASP A 163 -20.88 1.57 -17.53
C ASP A 163 -21.50 0.31 -16.95
#